data_1ba2717e948518ea9a867ba93f69e5d2
#
_entry.id   1ba2717e948518ea9a867ba93f69e5d2
#
_cell.length_a   1.000
_cell.length_b   1.000
_cell.length_c   1.000
_cell.angle_alpha   90.00
_cell.angle_beta   90.00
_cell.angle_gamma   90.00
#
_symmetry.space_group_name_H-M   'P 1'
#
loop_
_entity.id
_entity.type
_entity.pdbx_description
1 polymer ?
#
loop_
_entity_poly.entity_id
_entity_poly.type
_entity_poly.pdbx_seq_one_letter_code
_entity_poly.pdbx_strand_id
1 'polypeptide(L)'
;QSKYVDRTLALYKKARKEYAKVGVCLQSYLYRTAKDLEDLLPLSPGIRLVKGAYAEPANLAYPKKKDVDANFMALAKVLLASIKKQGVTFCVGSHDTAIIRKVQTEAEVLGLTKRDYEFQLLYGIQSEEQLRLAQEGYRVRCLISYGHFWFPWYVRRLAERPANIFFAVKQLFRN
;
A
#
# COMPACT_ATOMS: atom_id res chain seq x y z
N GLN A 1 -2.50 -9.02 9.41
CA GLN A 1 -2.52 -9.19 10.88
C GLN A 1 -1.09 -9.43 11.38
N SER A 2 -0.72 -8.81 12.50
CA SER A 2 0.61 -8.88 13.09
C SER A 2 1.12 -10.30 13.31
N LYS A 3 0.26 -11.20 13.77
CA LYS A 3 0.59 -12.61 14.05
C LYS A 3 1.10 -13.43 12.85
N TYR A 4 0.88 -12.96 11.64
CA TYR A 4 1.32 -13.67 10.43
C TYR A 4 2.56 -13.05 9.78
N VAL A 5 3.07 -11.92 10.28
CA VAL A 5 4.17 -11.19 9.64
C VAL A 5 5.42 -12.06 9.50
N ASP A 6 5.87 -12.68 10.59
CA ASP A 6 7.10 -13.51 10.56
C ASP A 6 7.01 -14.64 9.53
N ARG A 7 5.89 -15.37 9.57
CA ARG A 7 5.65 -16.45 8.61
C ARG A 7 5.58 -15.94 7.16
N THR A 8 4.95 -14.78 6.94
CA THR A 8 4.85 -14.16 5.62
C THR A 8 6.22 -13.73 5.12
N LEU A 9 7.04 -13.10 5.96
CA LEU A 9 8.39 -12.67 5.58
C LEU A 9 9.32 -13.84 5.32
N ALA A 10 9.24 -14.91 6.13
CA ALA A 10 10.00 -16.13 5.92
C ALA A 10 9.64 -16.78 4.57
N LEU A 11 8.35 -16.90 4.28
CA LEU A 11 7.87 -17.45 3.00
C LEU A 11 8.29 -16.56 1.82
N TYR A 12 8.17 -15.23 1.97
CA TYR A 12 8.61 -14.28 0.95
C TYR A 12 10.10 -14.42 0.64
N LYS A 13 10.96 -14.44 1.68
CA LYS A 13 12.41 -14.60 1.53
C LYS A 13 12.75 -15.90 0.80
N LYS A 14 12.05 -16.99 1.09
CA LYS A 14 12.22 -18.27 0.37
C LYS A 14 11.80 -18.15 -1.09
N ALA A 15 10.59 -17.65 -1.35
CA ALA A 15 10.08 -17.49 -2.71
C ALA A 15 10.94 -16.54 -3.55
N ARG A 16 11.48 -15.47 -2.95
CA ARG A 16 12.33 -14.49 -3.64
C ARG A 16 13.66 -15.08 -4.14
N LYS A 17 14.20 -16.08 -3.45
CA LYS A 17 15.41 -16.79 -3.89
C LYS A 17 15.17 -17.59 -5.16
N GLU A 18 13.97 -18.13 -5.33
CA GLU A 18 13.59 -18.99 -6.48
C GLU A 18 13.01 -18.17 -7.64
N TYR A 19 12.30 -17.07 -7.33
CA TYR A 19 11.61 -16.28 -8.33
C TYR A 19 11.70 -14.77 -8.04
N ALA A 20 12.35 -14.06 -8.95
CA ALA A 20 12.64 -12.64 -8.79
C ALA A 20 11.39 -11.73 -8.87
N LYS A 21 10.28 -12.15 -9.47
CA LYS A 21 9.07 -11.32 -9.67
C LYS A 21 8.01 -11.55 -8.60
N VAL A 22 8.40 -11.81 -7.37
CA VAL A 22 7.51 -11.91 -6.22
C VAL A 22 7.64 -10.67 -5.35
N GLY A 23 6.52 -10.19 -4.81
CA GLY A 23 6.45 -9.05 -3.89
C GLY A 23 5.78 -9.40 -2.58
N VAL A 24 5.94 -8.52 -1.59
CA VAL A 24 5.30 -8.64 -0.28
C VAL A 24 4.59 -7.34 0.11
N CYS A 25 3.50 -7.46 0.87
CA CYS A 25 2.77 -6.32 1.38
C CYS A 25 3.21 -6.00 2.80
N LEU A 26 3.70 -4.78 3.02
CA LEU A 26 4.04 -4.24 4.34
C LEU A 26 3.00 -3.23 4.81
N GLN A 27 2.81 -3.13 6.11
CA GLN A 27 1.75 -2.36 6.75
C GLN A 27 2.37 -1.29 7.66
N SER A 28 2.20 -0.01 7.30
CA SER A 28 2.85 1.10 8.03
C SER A 28 2.35 1.32 9.46
N TYR A 29 1.20 0.75 9.83
CA TYR A 29 0.69 0.89 11.20
C TYR A 29 1.46 0.06 12.23
N LEU A 30 2.22 -0.98 11.83
CA LEU A 30 3.01 -1.79 12.74
C LEU A 30 4.36 -1.12 13.03
N TYR A 31 4.75 -1.06 14.31
CA TYR A 31 6.05 -0.51 14.72
C TYR A 31 7.23 -1.22 14.05
N ARG A 32 7.13 -2.54 13.90
CA ARG A 32 8.19 -3.37 13.34
C ARG A 32 8.47 -3.13 11.85
N THR A 33 7.55 -2.51 11.11
CA THR A 33 7.63 -2.44 9.64
C THR A 33 8.90 -1.76 9.13
N ALA A 34 9.43 -0.78 9.86
CA ALA A 34 10.69 -0.13 9.50
C ALA A 34 11.86 -1.13 9.51
N LYS A 35 11.96 -1.95 10.56
CA LYS A 35 13.00 -2.98 10.67
C LYS A 35 12.79 -4.10 9.65
N ASP A 36 11.54 -4.54 9.46
CA ASP A 36 11.21 -5.54 8.46
C ASP A 36 11.61 -5.09 7.05
N LEU A 37 11.38 -3.80 6.71
CA LEU A 37 11.80 -3.21 5.43
C LEU A 37 13.31 -3.20 5.30
N GLU A 38 14.04 -2.72 6.30
CA GLU A 38 15.50 -2.69 6.33
C GLU A 38 16.09 -4.08 6.03
N ASP A 39 15.56 -5.12 6.68
CA ASP A 39 15.99 -6.52 6.51
C ASP A 39 15.66 -7.11 5.11
N LEU A 40 14.75 -6.47 4.37
CA LEU A 40 14.36 -6.89 3.03
C LEU A 40 15.11 -6.15 1.91
N LEU A 41 15.56 -4.92 2.14
CA LEU A 41 16.20 -4.08 1.11
C LEU A 41 17.35 -4.79 0.36
N PRO A 42 18.23 -5.58 1.02
CA PRO A 42 19.30 -6.30 0.32
C PRO A 42 18.84 -7.31 -0.73
N LEU A 43 17.56 -7.70 -0.69
CA LEU A 43 16.94 -8.62 -1.65
C LEU A 43 16.36 -7.92 -2.89
N SER A 44 16.54 -6.61 -3.04
CA SER A 44 15.87 -5.79 -4.09
C SER A 44 14.37 -6.06 -4.16
N PRO A 45 13.60 -5.88 -3.08
CA PRO A 45 12.27 -6.43 -2.93
C PRO A 45 11.23 -5.71 -3.81
N GLY A 46 10.16 -6.43 -4.17
CA GLY A 46 8.89 -5.85 -4.58
C GLY A 46 8.03 -5.57 -3.34
N ILE A 47 7.81 -4.30 -3.00
CA ILE A 47 7.06 -3.90 -1.81
C ILE A 47 5.77 -3.19 -2.18
N ARG A 48 4.64 -3.71 -1.69
CA ARG A 48 3.38 -2.99 -1.63
C ARG A 48 3.21 -2.41 -0.22
N LEU A 49 3.28 -1.10 -0.09
CA LEU A 49 3.08 -0.44 1.20
C LEU A 49 1.62 -0.04 1.37
N VAL A 50 1.01 -0.45 2.49
CA VAL A 50 -0.35 -0.07 2.89
C VAL A 50 -0.34 0.50 4.31
N LYS A 51 -1.40 1.24 4.68
CA LYS A 51 -1.53 1.75 6.07
C LYS A 51 -1.73 0.61 7.07
N GLY A 52 -2.52 -0.37 6.74
CA GLY A 52 -3.03 -1.42 7.61
C GLY A 52 -4.53 -1.28 7.83
N ALA A 53 -5.22 -2.40 8.02
CA ALA A 53 -6.69 -2.44 8.04
C ALA A 53 -7.27 -3.09 9.31
N TYR A 54 -6.46 -3.80 10.07
CA TYR A 54 -6.95 -4.56 11.23
C TYR A 54 -6.75 -3.79 12.53
N ALA A 55 -7.65 -4.04 13.48
CA ALA A 55 -7.46 -3.58 14.85
C ALA A 55 -6.36 -4.44 15.50
N GLU A 56 -5.24 -3.82 15.80
CA GLU A 56 -4.10 -4.44 16.50
C GLU A 56 -3.90 -3.77 17.86
N PRO A 57 -3.35 -4.48 18.86
CA PRO A 57 -3.04 -3.90 20.14
C PRO A 57 -2.06 -2.72 20.04
N ALA A 58 -2.20 -1.74 20.94
CA ALA A 58 -1.39 -0.52 20.92
C ALA A 58 0.11 -0.76 21.18
N ASN A 59 0.48 -1.91 21.72
CA ASN A 59 1.89 -2.32 21.86
C ASN A 59 2.51 -2.87 20.57
N LEU A 60 1.70 -3.11 19.52
CA LEU A 60 2.17 -3.64 18.24
C LEU A 60 2.01 -2.63 17.11
N ALA A 61 1.05 -1.71 17.22
CA ALA A 61 0.67 -0.79 16.15
C ALA A 61 0.41 0.63 16.65
N TYR A 62 0.63 1.61 15.79
CA TYR A 62 0.30 3.00 16.04
C TYR A 62 -1.22 3.18 16.19
N PRO A 63 -1.71 3.67 17.35
CA PRO A 63 -3.15 3.83 17.58
C PRO A 63 -3.74 5.05 16.86
N LYS A 64 -2.94 6.06 16.57
CA LYS A 64 -3.39 7.31 15.96
C LYS A 64 -3.13 7.32 14.46
N LYS A 65 -4.15 7.71 13.67
CA LYS A 65 -4.04 7.84 12.20
C LYS A 65 -2.85 8.69 11.77
N LYS A 66 -2.62 9.81 12.45
CA LYS A 66 -1.52 10.74 12.14
C LYS A 66 -0.15 10.05 12.23
N ASP A 67 0.04 9.16 13.21
CA ASP A 67 1.32 8.46 13.39
C ASP A 67 1.50 7.35 12.33
N VAL A 68 0.40 6.67 11.97
CA VAL A 68 0.37 5.73 10.83
C VAL A 68 0.72 6.43 9.53
N ASP A 69 0.16 7.62 9.28
CA ASP A 69 0.42 8.41 8.08
C ASP A 69 1.86 8.93 8.05
N ALA A 70 2.40 9.35 9.19
CA ALA A 70 3.80 9.77 9.32
C ALA A 70 4.76 8.60 9.04
N ASN A 71 4.51 7.43 9.63
CA ASN A 71 5.32 6.24 9.38
C ASN A 71 5.18 5.74 7.93
N PHE A 72 3.98 5.85 7.33
CA PHE A 72 3.80 5.55 5.91
C PHE A 72 4.74 6.39 5.04
N MET A 73 4.80 7.70 5.29
CA MET A 73 5.67 8.60 4.52
C MET A 73 7.15 8.35 4.78
N ALA A 74 7.55 8.04 6.02
CA ALA A 74 8.92 7.68 6.34
C ALA A 74 9.37 6.42 5.55
N LEU A 75 8.54 5.38 5.55
CA LEU A 75 8.80 4.15 4.79
C LEU A 75 8.77 4.37 3.27
N ALA A 76 7.84 5.21 2.78
CA ALA A 76 7.74 5.54 1.36
C ALA A 76 9.00 6.27 0.87
N LYS A 77 9.58 7.18 1.65
CA LYS A 77 10.85 7.87 1.34
C LYS A 77 11.99 6.88 1.18
N VAL A 78 12.12 5.93 2.10
CA VAL A 78 13.15 4.88 2.01
C VAL A 78 12.95 4.05 0.74
N LEU A 79 11.71 3.63 0.46
CA LEU A 79 11.39 2.82 -0.73
C LEU A 79 11.68 3.59 -2.03
N LEU A 80 11.25 4.84 -2.14
CA LEU A 80 11.50 5.69 -3.31
C LEU A 80 13.01 5.88 -3.56
N ALA A 81 13.77 6.20 -2.51
CA ALA A 81 15.23 6.35 -2.60
C ALA A 81 15.93 5.05 -3.02
N SER A 82 15.33 3.88 -2.70
CA SER A 82 15.89 2.56 -3.00
C SER A 82 15.55 2.05 -4.41
N ILE A 83 14.64 2.69 -5.14
CA ILE A 83 14.24 2.25 -6.49
C ILE A 83 15.46 2.17 -7.41
N LYS A 84 16.15 3.30 -7.62
CA LYS A 84 17.32 3.37 -8.51
C LYS A 84 18.58 2.77 -7.88
N LYS A 85 18.73 2.87 -6.56
CA LYS A 85 19.94 2.42 -5.86
C LYS A 85 20.00 0.91 -5.68
N GLN A 86 18.87 0.26 -5.47
CA GLN A 86 18.79 -1.14 -5.04
C GLN A 86 17.81 -1.97 -5.88
N GLY A 87 17.22 -1.41 -6.94
CA GLY A 87 16.29 -2.14 -7.79
C GLY A 87 14.97 -2.51 -7.10
N VAL A 88 14.56 -1.76 -6.09
CA VAL A 88 13.27 -1.96 -5.39
C VAL A 88 12.12 -1.67 -6.32
N THR A 89 11.11 -2.53 -6.34
CA THR A 89 9.81 -2.22 -6.94
C THR A 89 8.87 -1.71 -5.86
N PHE A 90 8.36 -0.50 -6.02
CA PHE A 90 7.49 0.13 -5.03
C PHE A 90 6.06 0.32 -5.52
N CYS A 91 5.10 -0.18 -4.74
CA CYS A 91 3.67 -0.02 -4.99
C CYS A 91 3.00 0.69 -3.79
N VAL A 92 2.33 1.79 -4.07
CA VAL A 92 1.60 2.62 -3.10
C VAL A 92 0.18 2.10 -2.98
N GLY A 93 -0.16 1.41 -1.90
CA GLY A 93 -1.49 0.86 -1.62
C GLY A 93 -2.31 1.79 -0.73
N SER A 94 -2.78 2.92 -1.25
CA SER A 94 -3.56 3.88 -0.48
C SER A 94 -4.58 4.62 -1.34
N HIS A 95 -5.78 4.87 -0.76
CA HIS A 95 -6.82 5.74 -1.35
C HIS A 95 -6.80 7.17 -0.77
N ASP A 96 -5.85 7.46 0.12
CA ASP A 96 -5.69 8.77 0.74
C ASP A 96 -4.98 9.70 -0.23
N THR A 97 -5.73 10.65 -0.81
CA THR A 97 -5.21 11.59 -1.82
C THR A 97 -4.08 12.47 -1.26
N ALA A 98 -4.09 12.78 0.05
CA ALA A 98 -2.99 13.51 0.66
C ALA A 98 -1.69 12.69 0.69
N ILE A 99 -1.78 11.40 0.98
CA ILE A 99 -0.62 10.48 0.90
C ILE A 99 -0.15 10.34 -0.54
N ILE A 100 -1.07 10.14 -1.49
CA ILE A 100 -0.73 10.03 -2.92
C ILE A 100 0.07 11.25 -3.37
N ARG A 101 -0.42 12.46 -3.10
CA ARG A 101 0.27 13.71 -3.47
C ARG A 101 1.64 13.86 -2.80
N LYS A 102 1.75 13.52 -1.51
CA LYS A 102 3.05 13.57 -0.81
C LYS A 102 4.07 12.59 -1.42
N VAL A 103 3.63 11.38 -1.81
CA VAL A 103 4.49 10.42 -2.49
C VAL A 103 4.93 10.95 -3.87
N GLN A 104 4.01 11.57 -4.63
CA GLN A 104 4.33 12.19 -5.91
C GLN A 104 5.41 13.27 -5.75
N THR A 105 5.22 14.22 -4.83
CA THR A 105 6.20 15.28 -4.55
C THR A 105 7.56 14.71 -4.14
N GLU A 106 7.58 13.73 -3.27
CA GLU A 106 8.84 13.11 -2.82
C GLU A 106 9.56 12.39 -3.98
N ALA A 107 8.81 11.72 -4.85
CA ALA A 107 9.37 11.05 -6.02
C ALA A 107 9.97 12.06 -7.02
N GLU A 108 9.31 13.22 -7.22
CA GLU A 108 9.82 14.32 -8.04
C GLU A 108 11.13 14.89 -7.48
N VAL A 109 11.21 15.12 -6.17
CA VAL A 109 12.45 15.59 -5.50
C VAL A 109 13.60 14.60 -5.71
N LEU A 110 13.31 13.30 -5.75
CA LEU A 110 14.30 12.25 -6.00
C LEU A 110 14.61 12.01 -7.48
N GLY A 111 14.02 12.80 -8.38
CA GLY A 111 14.20 12.66 -9.84
C GLY A 111 13.66 11.35 -10.40
N LEU A 112 12.63 10.79 -9.75
CA LEU A 112 11.94 9.60 -10.24
C LEU A 112 10.88 9.98 -11.27
N THR A 113 10.71 9.10 -12.26
CA THR A 113 9.65 9.25 -13.26
C THR A 113 8.34 8.66 -12.75
N LYS A 114 7.23 9.02 -13.38
CA LYS A 114 5.89 8.48 -13.09
C LYS A 114 5.77 6.97 -13.34
N ARG A 115 6.76 6.36 -14.00
CA ARG A 115 6.83 4.94 -14.33
C ARG A 115 7.70 4.13 -13.37
N ASP A 116 8.44 4.78 -12.48
CA ASP A 116 9.36 4.09 -11.56
C ASP A 116 8.64 3.43 -10.38
N TYR A 117 7.42 3.83 -10.09
CA TYR A 117 6.58 3.26 -9.03
C TYR A 117 5.11 3.14 -9.48
N GLU A 118 4.28 2.48 -8.68
CA GLU A 118 2.91 2.14 -9.06
C GLU A 118 1.92 2.49 -7.94
N PHE A 119 0.76 3.05 -8.29
CA PHE A 119 -0.37 3.19 -7.37
C PHE A 119 -1.30 1.99 -7.49
N GLN A 120 -1.69 1.42 -6.35
CA GLN A 120 -2.58 0.26 -6.30
C GLN A 120 -3.82 0.59 -5.47
N LEU A 121 -4.97 0.62 -6.13
CA LEU A 121 -6.24 1.02 -5.56
C LEU A 121 -7.29 -0.10 -5.73
N LEU A 122 -8.39 0.00 -4.97
CA LEU A 122 -9.55 -0.88 -5.14
C LEU A 122 -10.49 -0.27 -6.17
N TYR A 123 -11.02 -1.09 -7.05
CA TYR A 123 -12.04 -0.68 -8.00
C TYR A 123 -13.27 -0.09 -7.28
N GLY A 124 -13.82 1.01 -7.82
CA GLY A 124 -14.97 1.69 -7.24
C GLY A 124 -14.69 2.60 -6.04
N ILE A 125 -13.43 2.69 -5.57
CA ILE A 125 -13.04 3.61 -4.50
C ILE A 125 -12.12 4.68 -5.07
N GLN A 126 -12.51 5.98 -4.94
CA GLN A 126 -11.74 7.10 -5.50
C GLN A 126 -11.52 6.98 -7.02
N SER A 127 -12.57 6.64 -7.76
CA SER A 127 -12.47 6.39 -9.21
C SER A 127 -11.95 7.60 -9.98
N GLU A 128 -12.33 8.82 -9.58
CA GLU A 128 -11.82 10.07 -10.17
C GLU A 128 -10.29 10.19 -9.99
N GLU A 129 -9.78 9.85 -8.81
CA GLU A 129 -8.35 9.87 -8.54
C GLU A 129 -7.59 8.79 -9.34
N GLN A 130 -8.20 7.62 -9.52
CA GLN A 130 -7.64 6.56 -10.37
C GLN A 130 -7.48 7.03 -11.82
N LEU A 131 -8.52 7.66 -12.37
CA LEU A 131 -8.52 8.20 -13.72
C LEU A 131 -7.51 9.35 -13.85
N ARG A 132 -7.48 10.27 -12.90
CA ARG A 132 -6.50 11.37 -12.87
C ARG A 132 -5.06 10.86 -12.91
N LEU A 133 -4.72 9.91 -12.05
CA LEU A 133 -3.38 9.33 -12.01
C LEU A 133 -3.01 8.66 -13.34
N ALA A 134 -3.95 7.90 -13.93
CA ALA A 134 -3.72 7.24 -15.21
C ALA A 134 -3.53 8.25 -16.36
N GLN A 135 -4.37 9.30 -16.42
CA GLN A 135 -4.26 10.38 -17.40
C GLN A 135 -2.96 11.17 -17.29
N GLU A 136 -2.48 11.36 -16.06
CA GLU A 136 -1.18 11.99 -15.81
C GLU A 136 0.02 11.09 -16.16
N GLY A 137 -0.21 9.84 -16.56
CA GLY A 137 0.82 8.91 -17.02
C GLY A 137 1.46 8.05 -15.93
N TYR A 138 0.90 8.02 -14.73
CA TYR A 138 1.34 7.11 -13.67
C TYR A 138 0.94 5.65 -13.96
N ARG A 139 1.69 4.72 -13.39
CA ARG A 139 1.28 3.31 -13.36
C ARG A 139 0.20 3.15 -12.29
N VAL A 140 -0.99 2.77 -12.72
CA VAL A 140 -2.14 2.54 -11.84
C VAL A 140 -2.64 1.11 -12.03
N ARG A 141 -2.82 0.40 -10.93
CA ARG A 141 -3.43 -0.93 -10.92
C ARG A 141 -4.65 -0.92 -10.02
N CYS A 142 -5.79 -1.35 -10.57
CA CYS A 142 -7.01 -1.50 -9.81
C CYS A 142 -7.25 -2.98 -9.49
N LEU A 143 -7.47 -3.28 -8.21
CA LEU A 143 -7.90 -4.60 -7.78
C LEU A 143 -9.42 -4.69 -7.94
N ILE A 144 -9.86 -5.63 -8.75
CA ILE A 144 -11.27 -5.93 -9.00
C ILE A 144 -11.56 -7.30 -8.39
N SER A 145 -12.52 -7.35 -7.47
CA SER A 145 -13.02 -8.63 -6.96
C SER A 145 -14.16 -9.12 -7.86
N TYR A 146 -14.11 -10.38 -8.26
CA TYR A 146 -15.11 -11.01 -9.11
C TYR A 146 -15.35 -12.47 -8.68
N GLY A 147 -16.32 -13.12 -9.31
CA GLY A 147 -16.72 -14.49 -8.99
C GLY A 147 -17.76 -14.56 -7.86
N HIS A 148 -18.15 -15.76 -7.45
CA HIS A 148 -19.28 -15.96 -6.53
C HIS A 148 -19.10 -15.36 -5.13
N PHE A 149 -17.86 -15.15 -4.68
CA PHE A 149 -17.54 -14.64 -3.34
C PHE A 149 -17.06 -13.18 -3.33
N TRP A 150 -17.24 -12.42 -4.41
CA TRP A 150 -16.79 -11.03 -4.48
C TRP A 150 -17.50 -10.14 -3.45
N PHE A 151 -18.80 -10.35 -3.21
CA PHE A 151 -19.59 -9.51 -2.31
C PHE A 151 -19.17 -9.66 -0.84
N PRO A 152 -19.05 -10.87 -0.26
CA PRO A 152 -18.50 -11.04 1.09
C PRO A 152 -17.09 -10.48 1.23
N TRP A 153 -16.26 -10.58 0.20
CA TRP A 153 -14.92 -9.99 0.19
C TRP A 153 -15.00 -8.47 0.24
N TYR A 154 -15.84 -7.85 -0.58
CA TYR A 154 -16.03 -6.41 -0.67
C TYR A 154 -16.60 -5.83 0.63
N VAL A 155 -17.66 -6.43 1.18
CA VAL A 155 -18.25 -6.02 2.46
C VAL A 155 -17.23 -6.07 3.60
N ARG A 156 -16.37 -7.08 3.62
CA ARG A 156 -15.30 -7.17 4.61
C ARG A 156 -14.31 -6.01 4.49
N ARG A 157 -13.95 -5.60 3.26
CA ARG A 157 -13.09 -4.41 3.03
C ARG A 157 -13.76 -3.12 3.49
N LEU A 158 -15.06 -2.98 3.29
CA LEU A 158 -15.84 -1.85 3.79
C LEU A 158 -15.90 -1.84 5.33
N ALA A 159 -16.18 -2.98 5.93
CA ALA A 159 -16.31 -3.14 7.40
C ALA A 159 -14.98 -2.89 8.16
N GLU A 160 -13.84 -3.12 7.52
CA GLU A 160 -12.51 -2.84 8.09
C GLU A 160 -12.27 -1.34 8.36
N ARG A 161 -13.08 -0.44 7.75
CA ARG A 161 -13.09 1.01 8.02
C ARG A 161 -14.52 1.55 7.92
N PRO A 162 -15.18 1.87 9.03
CA PRO A 162 -16.53 2.45 9.02
C PRO A 162 -16.67 3.72 8.16
N ALA A 163 -15.61 4.53 8.06
CA ALA A 163 -15.55 5.68 7.17
C ALA A 163 -15.73 5.31 5.68
N ASN A 164 -15.33 4.10 5.27
CA ASN A 164 -15.51 3.62 3.91
C ASN A 164 -16.97 3.21 3.62
N ILE A 165 -17.72 2.79 4.66
CA ILE A 165 -19.15 2.48 4.54
C ILE A 165 -19.92 3.74 4.19
N PHE A 166 -19.64 4.85 4.89
CA PHE A 166 -20.27 6.14 4.61
C PHE A 166 -19.98 6.64 3.20
N PHE A 167 -18.79 6.39 2.71
CA PHE A 167 -18.36 6.76 1.36
C PHE A 167 -19.05 5.91 0.28
N ALA A 168 -19.15 4.59 0.48
CA ALA A 168 -19.83 3.69 -0.45
C ALA A 168 -21.34 3.95 -0.51
N VAL A 169 -21.98 4.22 0.63
CA VAL A 169 -23.39 4.60 0.71
C VAL A 169 -23.62 5.94 0.00
N LYS A 170 -22.74 6.93 0.20
CA LYS A 170 -22.84 8.23 -0.46
C LYS A 170 -22.70 8.13 -2.01
N GLN A 171 -21.94 7.17 -2.53
CA GLN A 171 -21.81 6.93 -3.96
C GLN A 171 -23.06 6.24 -4.56
N LEU A 172 -23.74 5.37 -3.80
CA LEU A 172 -24.99 4.73 -4.24
C LEU A 172 -26.16 5.70 -4.41
N PHE A 173 -26.12 6.84 -3.70
CA PHE A 173 -27.15 7.89 -3.77
C PHE A 173 -26.74 9.09 -4.64
N ARG A 174 -25.65 8.99 -5.39
CA ARG A 174 -25.16 10.06 -6.28
C ARG A 174 -25.30 9.70 -7.77
N ASN A 175 -26.48 9.13 -8.10
CA ASN A 175 -27.02 9.08 -9.46
C ASN A 175 -28.04 10.20 -9.66
#